data_38cc37eb6e4f77e2a7b2b641516392c4
#
_entry.id   38cc37eb6e4f77e2a7b2b641516392c4
#
_cell.length_a   1.000
_cell.length_b   1.000
_cell.length_c   1.000
_cell.angle_alpha   90.00
_cell.angle_beta   90.00
_cell.angle_gamma   90.00
#
_symmetry.space_group_name_H-M   'P 1'
#
loop_
_entity.id
_entity.type
_entity.pdbx_description
1 polymer ?
#
loop_
_entity_poly.entity_id
_entity_poly.type
_entity_poly.pdbx_seq_one_letter_code
_entity_poly.pdbx_strand_id
1 'polypeptide(L)'
;MMIIFKRILVVFSFVILSFDAFSQEDLLSLLDSIEPSKTHDKVIATFKTSKIINMQSTETVKAKTMDFRVTHRFGSMGAASGGGAHTLFGLDNAADIRISFDFGITDNLTIGVGRSKQKELIDGLIKYRLLSQTTDNHIPVSVAFYGDMSYNPQEATLFYSGMAADPGFKHNDIHRFSYTSQLLIARKFGSRFSVQIAPTFQHRNFVLNNINPENGAEETNDLFSMGGGFRLKITKRMSIIADYYYTFSKYRTNNTASPFYSPLAVGIEIETGGHVFHINYTNSAGIIENNYIPNTTDSWLKGGYKWGFNISRVFNIGRKKA
;
A
#
# COMPACT_ATOMS: atom_id res chain seq x y z
N MET A 1 -10.84 15.21 -19.65
CA MET A 1 -10.05 14.81 -18.48
C MET A 1 -10.16 15.81 -17.31
N MET A 2 -10.00 17.12 -17.53
CA MET A 2 -10.13 18.16 -16.49
C MET A 2 -11.51 18.25 -15.82
N ILE A 3 -12.61 17.91 -16.52
CA ILE A 3 -13.99 17.93 -16.01
C ILE A 3 -14.26 16.77 -15.04
N ILE A 4 -13.70 15.58 -15.28
CA ILE A 4 -13.83 14.41 -14.39
C ILE A 4 -13.07 14.64 -13.10
N PHE A 5 -11.90 15.25 -13.17
CA PHE A 5 -11.07 15.57 -11.99
C PHE A 5 -11.78 16.60 -11.09
N LYS A 6 -12.41 17.64 -11.67
CA LYS A 6 -13.21 18.60 -10.90
C LYS A 6 -14.42 17.95 -10.23
N ARG A 7 -15.09 16.99 -10.88
CA ARG A 7 -16.23 16.26 -10.29
C ARG A 7 -15.81 15.33 -9.16
N ILE A 8 -14.67 14.65 -9.29
CA ILE A 8 -14.12 13.79 -8.23
C ILE A 8 -13.68 14.65 -7.04
N LEU A 9 -13.03 15.78 -7.27
CA LEU A 9 -12.62 16.70 -6.21
C LEU A 9 -13.82 17.29 -5.45
N VAL A 10 -14.91 17.65 -6.16
CA VAL A 10 -16.16 18.16 -5.56
C VAL A 10 -16.87 17.08 -4.77
N VAL A 11 -16.93 15.83 -5.27
CA VAL A 11 -17.53 14.71 -4.53
C VAL A 11 -16.69 14.38 -3.29
N PHE A 12 -15.37 14.42 -3.38
CA PHE A 12 -14.47 14.21 -2.25
C PHE A 12 -14.58 15.34 -1.19
N SER A 13 -14.73 16.60 -1.62
CA SER A 13 -14.99 17.75 -0.73
C SER A 13 -16.36 17.64 -0.06
N PHE A 14 -17.39 17.15 -0.76
CA PHE A 14 -18.75 17.00 -0.20
C PHE A 14 -18.83 15.85 0.81
N VAL A 15 -18.09 14.77 0.59
CA VAL A 15 -17.97 13.65 1.55
C VAL A 15 -17.26 14.09 2.83
N ILE A 16 -16.29 15.02 2.75
CA ILE A 16 -15.60 15.55 3.94
C ILE A 16 -16.50 16.49 4.76
N LEU A 17 -17.43 17.20 4.12
CA LEU A 17 -18.30 18.19 4.78
C LEU A 17 -19.60 17.60 5.35
N SER A 18 -20.01 16.41 4.94
CA SER A 18 -21.31 15.82 5.33
C SER A 18 -21.25 14.86 6.53
N PHE A 19 -20.08 14.62 7.11
CA PHE A 19 -19.93 13.67 8.23
C PHE A 19 -20.04 14.27 9.64
N ASP A 20 -20.28 15.57 9.76
CA ASP A 20 -20.57 16.17 11.08
C ASP A 20 -21.99 15.88 11.60
N ALA A 21 -22.83 15.17 10.83
CA ALA A 21 -24.26 14.98 11.13
C ALA A 21 -24.62 13.69 11.90
N PHE A 22 -23.63 12.84 12.27
CA PHE A 22 -23.89 11.61 13.04
C PHE A 22 -23.10 11.56 14.34
N SER A 23 -23.04 12.66 15.09
CA SER A 23 -22.70 12.63 16.49
C SER A 23 -23.95 12.29 17.28
N GLN A 24 -24.18 11.01 17.57
CA GLN A 24 -24.99 10.67 18.72
C GLN A 24 -24.23 11.11 19.95
N GLU A 25 -24.71 12.10 20.64
CA GLU A 25 -24.35 12.43 22.02
C GLU A 25 -24.67 11.20 22.86
N ASP A 26 -23.65 10.40 23.13
CA ASP A 26 -23.77 9.16 23.85
C ASP A 26 -23.49 9.40 25.34
N LEU A 27 -24.02 8.52 26.14
CA LEU A 27 -23.96 8.42 27.61
C LEU A 27 -22.56 8.69 28.24
N LEU A 28 -21.52 8.76 27.42
CA LEU A 28 -20.13 9.14 27.80
C LEU A 28 -19.99 10.62 28.17
N SER A 29 -20.89 11.51 27.71
CA SER A 29 -20.87 12.93 28.11
C SER A 29 -21.27 13.13 29.58
N LEU A 30 -21.95 12.17 30.16
CA LEU A 30 -22.31 12.18 31.59
C LEU A 30 -21.15 11.73 32.50
N LEU A 31 -20.16 11.03 31.98
CA LEU A 31 -18.93 10.63 32.69
C LEU A 31 -17.81 11.68 32.59
N ASP A 32 -17.89 12.59 31.61
CA ASP A 32 -16.94 13.71 31.43
C ASP A 32 -17.13 14.87 32.40
N SER A 33 -18.13 14.80 33.29
CA SER A 33 -18.35 15.82 34.33
C SER A 33 -17.40 15.68 35.55
N ILE A 34 -16.51 14.69 35.53
CA ILE A 34 -15.43 14.54 36.54
C ILE A 34 -14.14 15.03 35.88
N GLU A 35 -13.82 16.31 36.12
CA GLU A 35 -12.62 17.08 35.71
C GLU A 35 -11.89 16.55 34.46
N PRO A 36 -11.98 17.23 33.33
CA PRO A 36 -11.21 16.82 32.15
C PRO A 36 -9.74 17.06 32.43
N SER A 37 -9.01 16.00 32.73
CA SER A 37 -7.57 16.01 32.55
C SER A 37 -7.34 16.44 31.08
N LYS A 38 -6.63 17.56 30.86
CA LYS A 38 -6.23 18.03 29.51
C LYS A 38 -5.19 17.10 28.91
N THR A 39 -5.48 15.81 28.85
CA THR A 39 -4.62 14.84 28.19
C THR A 39 -5.04 14.75 26.73
N HIS A 40 -4.18 15.21 25.85
CA HIS A 40 -4.31 15.02 24.39
C HIS A 40 -4.05 13.55 24.06
N ASP A 41 -4.97 12.65 24.42
CA ASP A 41 -4.80 11.22 24.21
C ASP A 41 -4.71 10.89 22.73
N LYS A 42 -3.72 10.06 22.38
CA LYS A 42 -3.53 9.62 21.01
C LYS A 42 -4.65 8.70 20.57
N VAL A 43 -5.18 8.93 19.36
CA VAL A 43 -6.10 8.00 18.72
C VAL A 43 -5.39 6.66 18.50
N ILE A 44 -6.01 5.59 19.00
CA ILE A 44 -5.48 4.23 18.89
C ILE A 44 -6.03 3.58 17.61
N ALA A 45 -5.13 2.90 16.87
CA ALA A 45 -5.46 2.07 15.72
C ALA A 45 -6.31 2.82 14.67
N THR A 46 -5.73 3.81 14.00
CA THR A 46 -6.30 4.40 12.78
C THR A 46 -6.51 3.31 11.75
N PHE A 47 -5.50 2.46 11.57
CA PHE A 47 -5.59 1.16 10.90
C PHE A 47 -5.19 0.04 11.87
N LYS A 48 -5.41 -1.21 11.48
CA LYS A 48 -5.09 -2.34 12.37
C LYS A 48 -3.65 -2.82 12.22
N THR A 49 -3.11 -2.75 11.03
CA THR A 49 -1.76 -3.23 10.67
C THR A 49 -0.96 -2.15 9.95
N SER A 50 0.33 -2.39 9.79
CA SER A 50 1.26 -1.51 9.06
C SER A 50 0.96 -1.40 7.56
N LYS A 51 0.05 -2.21 6.99
CA LYS A 51 -0.47 -2.12 5.61
C LYS A 51 -1.99 -2.17 5.59
N ILE A 52 -2.63 -1.46 4.64
CA ILE A 52 -4.07 -1.59 4.36
C ILE A 52 -4.28 -2.90 3.58
N ILE A 53 -3.97 -2.96 2.29
CA ILE A 53 -3.84 -4.18 1.48
C ILE A 53 -2.49 -4.16 0.79
N ASN A 54 -2.33 -3.33 -0.26
CA ASN A 54 -1.06 -3.04 -0.92
C ASN A 54 -0.36 -1.87 -0.24
N MET A 55 -1.12 -0.81 0.06
CA MET A 55 -0.67 0.46 0.61
C MET A 55 -0.17 0.32 2.05
N GLN A 56 0.95 1.00 2.38
CA GLN A 56 1.37 1.21 3.76
C GLN A 56 0.35 2.04 4.52
N SER A 57 0.18 1.78 5.82
CA SER A 57 -0.61 2.63 6.71
C SER A 57 0.30 3.47 7.61
N THR A 58 -0.30 4.46 8.32
CA THR A 58 0.43 5.25 9.32
C THR A 58 0.82 4.45 10.57
N GLU A 59 0.39 3.19 10.69
CA GLU A 59 0.73 2.37 11.85
C GLU A 59 2.18 1.90 11.81
N THR A 60 2.86 2.06 12.94
CA THR A 60 4.20 1.55 13.22
C THR A 60 4.12 0.30 14.10
N VAL A 61 5.12 -0.55 14.02
CA VAL A 61 5.27 -1.70 14.91
C VAL A 61 5.73 -1.18 16.28
N LYS A 62 5.13 -1.67 17.36
CA LYS A 62 5.47 -1.22 18.71
C LYS A 62 6.91 -1.57 19.08
N ALA A 63 7.53 -0.76 19.92
CA ALA A 63 8.87 -0.99 20.44
C ALA A 63 9.04 -2.42 20.98
N LYS A 64 10.17 -3.05 20.67
CA LYS A 64 10.52 -4.42 21.10
C LYS A 64 9.56 -5.49 20.63
N THR A 65 8.84 -5.24 19.53
CA THR A 65 8.03 -6.24 18.85
C THR A 65 8.45 -6.36 17.37
N MET A 66 8.11 -7.49 16.77
CA MET A 66 8.34 -7.78 15.36
C MET A 66 7.02 -8.20 14.73
N ASP A 67 6.63 -7.59 13.63
CA ASP A 67 5.53 -8.04 12.77
C ASP A 67 6.09 -8.98 11.71
N PHE A 68 5.74 -10.25 11.78
CA PHE A 68 5.98 -11.24 10.73
C PHE A 68 4.79 -11.24 9.79
N ARG A 69 5.05 -11.06 8.49
CA ARG A 69 4.00 -10.98 7.49
C ARG A 69 4.28 -11.87 6.30
N VAL A 70 3.27 -12.62 5.90
CA VAL A 70 3.20 -13.35 4.64
C VAL A 70 2.11 -12.73 3.78
N THR A 71 2.47 -12.31 2.59
CA THR A 71 1.54 -11.76 1.59
C THR A 71 1.60 -12.64 0.35
N HIS A 72 0.45 -13.04 -0.16
CA HIS A 72 0.34 -13.89 -1.34
C HIS A 72 -0.62 -13.26 -2.35
N ARG A 73 -0.24 -13.31 -3.63
CA ARG A 73 -1.08 -12.97 -4.77
C ARG A 73 -1.15 -14.18 -5.70
N PHE A 74 -2.36 -14.62 -5.99
CA PHE A 74 -2.62 -15.71 -6.94
C PHE A 74 -2.56 -15.20 -8.39
N GLY A 75 -2.83 -16.04 -9.36
CA GLY A 75 -2.94 -15.70 -10.77
C GLY A 75 -4.20 -14.86 -11.08
N SER A 76 -4.31 -14.41 -12.31
CA SER A 76 -5.49 -13.68 -12.79
C SER A 76 -6.73 -14.57 -12.80
N MET A 77 -7.89 -14.02 -12.41
CA MET A 77 -9.14 -14.78 -12.35
C MET A 77 -9.84 -14.91 -13.69
N GLY A 78 -9.83 -13.85 -14.50
CA GLY A 78 -10.59 -13.80 -15.75
C GLY A 78 -9.87 -14.48 -16.91
N ALA A 79 -10.64 -15.14 -17.79
CA ALA A 79 -10.12 -15.84 -18.95
C ALA A 79 -9.38 -14.91 -19.92
N ALA A 80 -9.84 -13.69 -20.10
CA ALA A 80 -9.19 -12.67 -20.95
C ALA A 80 -7.80 -12.24 -20.44
N SER A 81 -7.46 -12.57 -19.18
CA SER A 81 -6.17 -12.30 -18.55
C SER A 81 -5.40 -13.59 -18.21
N GLY A 82 -5.70 -14.70 -18.92
CA GLY A 82 -5.02 -15.98 -18.74
C GLY A 82 -5.49 -16.82 -17.55
N GLY A 83 -6.58 -16.42 -16.90
CA GLY A 83 -7.24 -17.16 -15.84
C GLY A 83 -8.43 -18.01 -16.34
N GLY A 84 -9.41 -18.23 -15.47
CA GLY A 84 -10.63 -18.98 -15.76
C GLY A 84 -10.67 -20.35 -15.08
N ALA A 85 -11.65 -21.17 -15.45
CA ALA A 85 -11.89 -22.46 -14.80
C ALA A 85 -10.69 -23.41 -14.90
N HIS A 86 -9.92 -23.37 -16.00
CA HIS A 86 -8.75 -24.23 -16.21
C HIS A 86 -7.57 -23.94 -15.27
N THR A 87 -7.55 -22.79 -14.61
CA THR A 87 -6.56 -22.41 -13.59
C THR A 87 -7.20 -22.31 -12.20
N LEU A 88 -8.37 -22.92 -12.01
CA LEU A 88 -9.21 -22.75 -10.82
C LEU A 88 -9.35 -21.25 -10.45
N PHE A 89 -9.67 -20.41 -11.46
CA PHE A 89 -9.79 -18.96 -11.33
C PHE A 89 -8.54 -18.29 -10.73
N GLY A 90 -7.36 -18.75 -11.18
CA GLY A 90 -6.06 -18.24 -10.80
C GLY A 90 -5.45 -18.86 -9.55
N LEU A 91 -6.18 -19.69 -8.80
CA LEU A 91 -5.70 -20.29 -7.55
C LEU A 91 -4.53 -21.27 -7.74
N ASP A 92 -4.39 -21.88 -8.93
CA ASP A 92 -3.27 -22.79 -9.24
C ASP A 92 -1.93 -22.06 -9.44
N ASN A 93 -1.96 -20.74 -9.58
CA ASN A 93 -0.80 -19.94 -9.90
C ASN A 93 -0.48 -18.92 -8.80
N ALA A 94 0.80 -18.75 -8.49
CA ALA A 94 1.28 -17.70 -7.60
C ALA A 94 1.92 -16.57 -8.44
N ALA A 95 1.25 -15.42 -8.51
CA ALA A 95 1.79 -14.22 -9.16
C ALA A 95 2.95 -13.65 -8.34
N ASP A 96 2.76 -13.49 -7.03
CA ASP A 96 3.80 -13.07 -6.11
C ASP A 96 3.57 -13.61 -4.70
N ILE A 97 4.66 -13.84 -3.98
CA ILE A 97 4.69 -14.18 -2.56
C ILE A 97 5.75 -13.31 -1.92
N ARG A 98 5.41 -12.61 -0.83
CA ARG A 98 6.39 -11.85 -0.05
C ARG A 98 6.36 -12.29 1.41
N ILE A 99 7.55 -12.52 1.96
CA ILE A 99 7.79 -12.72 3.39
C ILE A 99 8.53 -11.50 3.90
N SER A 100 8.08 -10.93 5.02
CA SER A 100 8.73 -9.77 5.62
C SER A 100 8.74 -9.82 7.13
N PHE A 101 9.71 -9.11 7.69
CA PHE A 101 9.95 -8.91 9.11
C PHE A 101 10.11 -7.42 9.37
N ASP A 102 9.15 -6.83 10.08
CA ASP A 102 9.16 -5.42 10.44
C ASP A 102 9.39 -5.30 11.95
N PHE A 103 10.42 -4.57 12.37
CA PHE A 103 10.87 -4.46 13.76
C PHE A 103 10.54 -3.07 14.31
N GLY A 104 9.84 -3.01 15.45
CA GLY A 104 9.62 -1.78 16.20
C GLY A 104 10.87 -1.42 17.02
N ILE A 105 11.61 -0.43 16.56
CA ILE A 105 12.79 0.10 17.26
C ILE A 105 12.32 1.01 18.39
N THR A 106 11.39 1.90 18.09
CA THR A 106 10.61 2.68 19.06
C THR A 106 9.12 2.58 18.68
N ASP A 107 8.21 3.13 19.48
CA ASP A 107 6.79 3.18 19.12
C ASP A 107 6.52 4.02 17.86
N ASN A 108 7.45 4.87 17.48
CA ASN A 108 7.33 5.71 16.28
C ASN A 108 8.23 5.26 15.11
N LEU A 109 9.22 4.39 15.35
CA LEU A 109 10.19 3.97 14.33
C LEU A 109 10.10 2.46 14.10
N THR A 110 9.82 2.09 12.87
CA THR A 110 9.87 0.73 12.35
C THR A 110 10.92 0.63 11.26
N ILE A 111 11.73 -0.40 11.29
CA ILE A 111 12.59 -0.84 10.18
C ILE A 111 12.16 -2.24 9.77
N GLY A 112 12.32 -2.59 8.51
CA GLY A 112 11.91 -3.90 8.03
C GLY A 112 12.73 -4.39 6.87
N VAL A 113 12.65 -5.69 6.63
CA VAL A 113 13.24 -6.35 5.47
C VAL A 113 12.24 -7.33 4.90
N GLY A 114 12.28 -7.52 3.58
CA GLY A 114 11.39 -8.44 2.91
C GLY A 114 11.99 -9.05 1.66
N ARG A 115 11.36 -10.13 1.21
CA ARG A 115 11.71 -10.85 -0.02
C ARG A 115 10.44 -11.17 -0.79
N SER A 116 10.35 -10.70 -2.03
CA SER A 116 9.27 -11.00 -2.97
C SER A 116 9.73 -12.02 -4.02
N LYS A 117 8.84 -12.91 -4.44
CA LYS A 117 9.10 -13.85 -5.54
C LYS A 117 9.21 -13.10 -6.86
N GLN A 118 8.28 -12.17 -7.13
CA GLN A 118 8.25 -11.44 -8.39
C GLN A 118 9.47 -10.54 -8.50
N LYS A 119 10.21 -10.65 -9.62
CA LYS A 119 11.51 -10.01 -9.86
C LYS A 119 12.55 -10.32 -8.78
N GLU A 120 12.27 -11.31 -7.94
CA GLU A 120 13.15 -11.73 -6.85
C GLU A 120 13.55 -10.60 -5.88
N LEU A 121 12.76 -9.56 -5.74
CA LEU A 121 13.11 -8.34 -5.02
C LEU A 121 13.44 -8.60 -3.55
N ILE A 122 14.53 -8.02 -3.11
CA ILE A 122 14.90 -7.87 -1.69
C ILE A 122 14.67 -6.42 -1.34
N ASP A 123 13.91 -6.14 -0.30
CA ASP A 123 13.59 -4.78 0.12
C ASP A 123 13.96 -4.51 1.57
N GLY A 124 14.35 -3.27 1.82
CA GLY A 124 14.55 -2.72 3.15
C GLY A 124 13.72 -1.46 3.32
N LEU A 125 12.97 -1.38 4.43
CA LEU A 125 12.09 -0.27 4.70
C LEU A 125 12.40 0.46 6.01
N ILE A 126 12.04 1.72 6.04
CA ILE A 126 11.97 2.55 7.24
C ILE A 126 10.61 3.25 7.28
N LYS A 127 9.95 3.25 8.43
CA LYS A 127 8.72 4.00 8.66
C LYS A 127 8.84 4.78 9.96
N TYR A 128 8.61 6.09 9.89
CA TYR A 128 8.68 6.96 11.05
C TYR A 128 7.38 7.76 11.21
N ARG A 129 6.71 7.60 12.36
CA ARG A 129 5.51 8.34 12.72
C ARG A 129 5.90 9.74 13.19
N LEU A 130 5.52 10.75 12.41
CA LEU A 130 5.78 12.15 12.66
C LEU A 130 4.74 12.76 13.61
N LEU A 131 3.46 12.50 13.34
CA LEU A 131 2.34 13.01 14.12
C LEU A 131 1.34 11.89 14.42
N SER A 132 0.69 11.96 15.58
CA SER A 132 -0.42 11.08 15.95
C SER A 132 -1.67 11.93 16.17
N GLN A 133 -2.76 11.56 15.52
CA GLN A 133 -4.08 12.17 15.76
C GLN A 133 -4.43 12.05 17.25
N THR A 134 -5.04 13.09 17.81
CA THR A 134 -5.54 13.09 19.20
C THR A 134 -7.06 13.00 19.26
N THR A 135 -7.59 12.46 20.34
CA THR A 135 -9.03 12.24 20.52
C THR A 135 -9.82 13.54 20.59
N ASP A 136 -9.20 14.60 21.09
CA ASP A 136 -9.74 15.96 21.16
C ASP A 136 -9.54 16.77 19.88
N ASN A 137 -8.99 16.16 18.82
CA ASN A 137 -8.64 16.82 17.55
C ASN A 137 -7.64 17.99 17.66
N HIS A 138 -6.90 18.15 18.76
CA HIS A 138 -5.79 19.10 18.83
C HIS A 138 -4.78 18.83 17.70
N ILE A 139 -4.44 17.57 17.47
CA ILE A 139 -3.78 17.10 16.26
C ILE A 139 -4.81 16.32 15.43
N PRO A 140 -5.29 16.87 14.29
CA PRO A 140 -6.45 16.31 13.60
C PRO A 140 -6.13 15.10 12.70
N VAL A 141 -4.85 14.81 12.45
CA VAL A 141 -4.40 13.73 11.56
C VAL A 141 -3.19 13.00 12.14
N SER A 142 -3.00 11.75 11.74
CA SER A 142 -1.75 11.02 11.92
C SER A 142 -0.91 11.16 10.65
N VAL A 143 0.40 11.39 10.80
CA VAL A 143 1.34 11.51 9.69
C VAL A 143 2.52 10.59 9.93
N ALA A 144 2.91 9.84 8.89
CA ALA A 144 4.12 9.03 8.93
C ALA A 144 4.89 9.16 7.60
N PHE A 145 6.21 9.18 7.70
CA PHE A 145 7.10 8.99 6.57
C PHE A 145 7.36 7.50 6.36
N TYR A 146 7.36 7.06 5.11
CA TYR A 146 7.76 5.72 4.69
C TYR A 146 8.80 5.84 3.59
N GLY A 147 9.90 5.10 3.74
CA GLY A 147 10.95 4.93 2.75
C GLY A 147 11.21 3.45 2.51
N ASP A 148 11.41 3.08 1.27
CA ASP A 148 11.76 1.72 0.85
C ASP A 148 12.84 1.75 -0.21
N MET A 149 13.80 0.86 -0.07
CA MET A 149 14.84 0.58 -1.05
C MET A 149 14.73 -0.89 -1.45
N SER A 150 14.54 -1.14 -2.74
CA SER A 150 14.47 -2.50 -3.30
C SER A 150 15.65 -2.77 -4.22
N TYR A 151 16.19 -3.98 -4.12
CA TYR A 151 17.24 -4.53 -4.97
C TYR A 151 16.70 -5.71 -5.77
N ASN A 152 16.98 -5.74 -7.08
CA ASN A 152 16.65 -6.84 -7.97
C ASN A 152 17.87 -7.74 -8.21
N PRO A 153 17.97 -8.94 -7.60
CA PRO A 153 19.10 -9.86 -7.72
C PRO A 153 19.03 -10.76 -8.96
N GLN A 154 18.03 -10.64 -9.82
CA GLN A 154 17.89 -11.49 -11.02
C GLN A 154 19.19 -11.47 -11.85
N GLU A 155 19.42 -12.55 -12.60
CA GLU A 155 20.52 -12.58 -13.56
C GLU A 155 20.44 -11.41 -14.55
N ALA A 156 21.62 -10.94 -15.03
CA ALA A 156 21.68 -9.78 -15.91
C ALA A 156 20.85 -9.98 -17.20
N THR A 157 20.80 -11.18 -17.72
CA THR A 157 19.99 -11.56 -18.90
C THR A 157 18.49 -11.34 -18.70
N LEU A 158 17.99 -11.57 -17.47
CA LEU A 158 16.59 -11.35 -17.10
C LEU A 158 16.35 -9.88 -16.74
N PHE A 159 17.27 -9.28 -15.95
CA PHE A 159 17.11 -7.90 -15.51
C PHE A 159 17.10 -6.89 -16.67
N TYR A 160 17.99 -7.07 -17.65
CA TYR A 160 18.08 -6.24 -18.85
C TYR A 160 17.27 -6.79 -20.03
N SER A 161 16.39 -7.76 -19.80
CA SER A 161 15.54 -8.31 -20.86
C SER A 161 14.67 -7.20 -21.47
N GLY A 162 14.59 -7.16 -22.80
CA GLY A 162 13.90 -6.10 -23.55
C GLY A 162 14.75 -4.87 -23.89
N MET A 163 15.98 -4.78 -23.40
CA MET A 163 16.93 -3.79 -23.88
C MET A 163 17.46 -4.20 -25.25
N ALA A 164 17.49 -3.24 -26.20
CA ALA A 164 18.15 -3.45 -27.50
C ALA A 164 19.65 -3.73 -27.25
N ALA A 165 20.22 -4.64 -28.03
CA ALA A 165 21.65 -4.94 -27.93
C ALA A 165 22.47 -3.66 -28.18
N ASP A 166 23.17 -3.19 -27.17
CA ASP A 166 24.09 -2.07 -27.23
C ASP A 166 25.47 -2.54 -26.75
N PRO A 167 26.45 -2.72 -27.66
CA PRO A 167 27.80 -3.16 -27.28
C PRO A 167 28.52 -2.19 -26.33
N GLY A 168 28.09 -0.92 -26.29
CA GLY A 168 28.63 0.11 -25.39
C GLY A 168 28.01 0.12 -24.00
N PHE A 169 26.89 -0.57 -23.78
CA PHE A 169 26.18 -0.57 -22.51
C PHE A 169 26.95 -1.36 -21.43
N LYS A 170 27.26 -0.69 -20.35
CA LYS A 170 27.92 -1.32 -19.20
C LYS A 170 26.89 -1.72 -18.14
N HIS A 171 26.77 -3.00 -17.88
CA HIS A 171 26.00 -3.52 -16.75
C HIS A 171 26.56 -2.96 -15.44
N ASN A 172 25.69 -2.47 -14.58
CA ASN A 172 26.05 -1.92 -13.28
C ASN A 172 25.04 -2.37 -12.22
N ASP A 173 25.54 -2.85 -11.08
CA ASP A 173 24.68 -3.29 -9.98
C ASP A 173 23.83 -2.14 -9.41
N ILE A 174 24.26 -0.89 -9.55
CA ILE A 174 23.48 0.28 -9.15
C ILE A 174 22.16 0.39 -9.91
N HIS A 175 22.08 -0.09 -11.15
CA HIS A 175 20.86 -0.12 -11.95
C HIS A 175 19.74 -0.94 -11.31
N ARG A 176 20.09 -1.91 -10.47
CA ARG A 176 19.19 -2.87 -9.83
C ARG A 176 18.41 -2.29 -8.66
N PHE A 177 18.75 -1.08 -8.23
CA PHE A 177 18.09 -0.42 -7.11
C PHE A 177 16.92 0.45 -7.56
N SER A 178 15.88 0.45 -6.74
CA SER A 178 14.77 1.38 -6.83
C SER A 178 14.36 1.84 -5.43
N TYR A 179 13.80 3.04 -5.36
CA TYR A 179 13.46 3.70 -4.11
C TYR A 179 12.03 4.19 -4.14
N THR A 180 11.34 4.08 -3.02
CA THR A 180 10.02 4.68 -2.82
C THR A 180 10.04 5.54 -1.55
N SER A 181 9.50 6.74 -1.66
CA SER A 181 9.28 7.64 -0.53
C SER A 181 7.81 8.05 -0.49
N GLN A 182 7.16 7.93 0.67
CA GLN A 182 5.75 8.26 0.85
C GLN A 182 5.54 9.12 2.09
N LEU A 183 4.62 10.07 1.99
CA LEU A 183 4.08 10.74 3.16
C LEU A 183 2.66 10.18 3.38
N LEU A 184 2.48 9.42 4.45
CA LEU A 184 1.21 8.80 4.81
C LEU A 184 0.46 9.76 5.71
N ILE A 185 -0.71 10.22 5.29
CA ILE A 185 -1.55 11.16 6.05
C ILE A 185 -2.91 10.51 6.25
N ALA A 186 -3.25 10.21 7.50
CA ALA A 186 -4.44 9.47 7.83
C ALA A 186 -5.28 10.19 8.89
N ARG A 187 -6.60 9.98 8.81
CA ARG A 187 -7.55 10.41 9.81
C ARG A 187 -8.54 9.31 10.13
N LYS A 188 -8.79 9.11 11.41
CA LYS A 188 -9.86 8.27 11.92
C LYS A 188 -11.05 9.13 12.27
N PHE A 189 -12.19 8.85 11.63
CA PHE A 189 -13.47 9.50 11.88
C PHE A 189 -14.32 8.58 12.78
N GLY A 190 -14.38 8.90 14.06
CA GLY A 190 -15.08 8.09 15.05
C GLY A 190 -14.48 6.69 15.23
N SER A 191 -15.27 5.74 15.71
CA SER A 191 -14.83 4.40 16.06
C SER A 191 -14.70 3.42 14.89
N ARG A 192 -15.30 3.73 13.74
CA ARG A 192 -15.49 2.76 12.65
C ARG A 192 -14.78 3.09 11.35
N PHE A 193 -14.56 4.37 11.05
CA PHE A 193 -14.10 4.80 9.72
C PHE A 193 -12.75 5.51 9.79
N SER A 194 -11.84 5.10 8.91
CA SER A 194 -10.53 5.73 8.74
C SER A 194 -10.22 5.87 7.26
N VAL A 195 -9.57 6.98 6.90
CA VAL A 195 -9.07 7.24 5.54
C VAL A 195 -7.61 7.64 5.57
N GLN A 196 -6.92 7.42 4.47
CA GLN A 196 -5.54 7.80 4.27
C GLN A 196 -5.32 8.29 2.85
N ILE A 197 -4.44 9.27 2.69
CA ILE A 197 -3.82 9.62 1.42
C ILE A 197 -2.31 9.39 1.52
N ALA A 198 -1.67 9.11 0.38
CA ALA A 198 -0.26 8.77 0.31
C ALA A 198 0.38 9.37 -0.95
N PRO A 199 0.74 10.68 -0.95
CA PRO A 199 1.64 11.21 -1.97
C PRO A 199 2.94 10.41 -1.96
N THR A 200 3.33 9.95 -3.15
CA THR A 200 4.40 8.99 -3.34
C THR A 200 5.35 9.46 -4.44
N PHE A 201 6.63 9.41 -4.16
CA PHE A 201 7.70 9.55 -5.13
C PHE A 201 8.46 8.23 -5.25
N GLN A 202 8.76 7.83 -6.48
CA GLN A 202 9.58 6.66 -6.76
C GLN A 202 10.69 7.02 -7.72
N HIS A 203 11.88 6.46 -7.46
CA HIS A 203 13.04 6.51 -8.35
C HIS A 203 13.49 5.09 -8.68
N ARG A 204 13.74 4.84 -9.98
CA ARG A 204 14.31 3.59 -10.48
C ARG A 204 15.62 3.93 -11.17
N ASN A 205 16.71 3.33 -10.73
CA ASN A 205 18.03 3.64 -11.30
C ASN A 205 18.16 3.20 -12.77
N PHE A 206 17.26 2.30 -13.21
CA PHE A 206 17.22 1.84 -14.59
C PHE A 206 15.79 1.67 -15.07
N VAL A 207 15.50 2.18 -16.24
CA VAL A 207 14.30 1.93 -17.04
C VAL A 207 14.71 1.72 -18.49
N LEU A 208 13.91 0.96 -19.24
CA LEU A 208 14.12 0.82 -20.67
C LEU A 208 13.72 2.12 -21.38
N ASN A 209 14.42 2.47 -22.46
CA ASN A 209 14.11 3.63 -23.31
C ASN A 209 12.86 3.35 -24.18
N ASN A 210 11.77 2.98 -23.54
CA ASN A 210 10.51 2.72 -24.21
C ASN A 210 9.77 4.03 -24.49
N ILE A 211 9.15 4.11 -25.66
CA ILE A 211 8.36 5.27 -26.08
C ILE A 211 6.90 4.85 -26.18
N ASN A 212 6.00 5.66 -25.64
CA ASN A 212 4.56 5.48 -25.84
C ASN A 212 4.20 5.85 -27.27
N PRO A 213 3.71 4.92 -28.11
CA PRO A 213 3.43 5.17 -29.52
C PRO A 213 2.32 6.18 -29.76
N GLU A 214 1.43 6.40 -28.78
CA GLU A 214 0.27 7.28 -28.93
C GLU A 214 0.60 8.76 -28.70
N ASN A 215 1.66 9.06 -27.94
CA ASN A 215 1.97 10.45 -27.55
C ASN A 215 3.46 10.80 -27.58
N GLY A 216 4.32 9.86 -27.96
CA GLY A 216 5.78 10.06 -28.06
C GLY A 216 6.50 10.23 -26.71
N ALA A 217 5.82 10.03 -25.59
CA ALA A 217 6.45 10.20 -24.27
C ALA A 217 7.36 9.01 -23.94
N GLU A 218 8.53 9.32 -23.43
CA GLU A 218 9.50 8.33 -22.96
C GLU A 218 9.19 7.86 -21.52
N GLU A 219 9.59 6.64 -21.20
CA GLU A 219 9.57 6.16 -19.81
C GLU A 219 10.63 6.89 -18.98
N THR A 220 10.28 7.25 -17.76
CA THR A 220 11.14 8.03 -16.86
C THR A 220 11.55 7.20 -15.64
N ASN A 221 12.76 7.49 -15.13
CA ASN A 221 13.24 6.91 -13.86
C ASN A 221 12.35 7.33 -12.68
N ASP A 222 11.86 8.56 -12.72
CA ASP A 222 11.06 9.18 -11.66
C ASP A 222 9.57 9.05 -11.92
N LEU A 223 8.82 8.68 -10.90
CA LEU A 223 7.37 8.60 -10.91
C LEU A 223 6.77 9.28 -9.69
N PHE A 224 5.75 10.10 -9.93
CA PHE A 224 4.89 10.63 -8.89
C PHE A 224 3.55 9.92 -8.92
N SER A 225 3.05 9.56 -7.74
CA SER A 225 1.77 8.88 -7.59
C SER A 225 1.01 9.42 -6.40
N MET A 226 -0.31 9.35 -6.44
CA MET A 226 -1.18 9.66 -5.31
C MET A 226 -1.93 8.41 -4.91
N GLY A 227 -1.68 7.94 -3.69
CA GLY A 227 -2.40 6.84 -3.08
C GLY A 227 -3.60 7.32 -2.26
N GLY A 228 -4.64 6.50 -2.18
CA GLY A 228 -5.76 6.68 -1.28
C GLY A 228 -6.23 5.33 -0.74
N GLY A 229 -6.62 5.27 0.53
CA GLY A 229 -7.11 4.04 1.13
C GLY A 229 -8.05 4.31 2.30
N PHE A 230 -8.87 3.31 2.63
CA PHE A 230 -9.77 3.41 3.76
C PHE A 230 -9.93 2.09 4.49
N ARG A 231 -10.44 2.20 5.71
CA ARG A 231 -10.88 1.10 6.56
C ARG A 231 -12.24 1.41 7.15
N LEU A 232 -13.22 0.53 6.92
CA LEU A 232 -14.55 0.63 7.50
C LEU A 232 -14.82 -0.59 8.39
N LYS A 233 -14.87 -0.40 9.70
CA LYS A 233 -15.16 -1.44 10.68
C LYS A 233 -16.64 -1.81 10.67
N ILE A 234 -16.94 -3.06 10.34
CA ILE A 234 -18.33 -3.58 10.27
C ILE A 234 -18.70 -4.24 11.60
N THR A 235 -17.81 -5.05 12.15
CA THR A 235 -18.00 -5.74 13.43
C THR A 235 -16.80 -5.47 14.35
N LYS A 236 -16.82 -6.01 15.57
CA LYS A 236 -15.68 -5.92 16.49
C LYS A 236 -14.38 -6.52 15.89
N ARG A 237 -14.50 -7.47 14.96
CA ARG A 237 -13.37 -8.24 14.40
C ARG A 237 -13.25 -8.17 12.87
N MET A 238 -14.17 -7.51 12.18
CA MET A 238 -14.18 -7.45 10.72
C MET A 238 -14.26 -6.01 10.22
N SER A 239 -13.50 -5.71 9.18
CA SER A 239 -13.51 -4.42 8.49
C SER A 239 -13.45 -4.63 6.98
N ILE A 240 -14.08 -3.75 6.22
CA ILE A 240 -13.83 -3.57 4.79
C ILE A 240 -12.63 -2.64 4.65
N ILE A 241 -11.72 -3.00 3.76
CA ILE A 241 -10.53 -2.22 3.45
C ILE A 241 -10.37 -2.09 1.94
N ALA A 242 -9.86 -0.95 1.49
CA ALA A 242 -9.49 -0.76 0.09
C ALA A 242 -8.35 0.24 -0.03
N ASP A 243 -7.57 0.10 -1.09
CA ASP A 243 -6.56 1.06 -1.49
C ASP A 243 -6.44 1.19 -3.01
N TYR A 244 -6.00 2.36 -3.45
CA TYR A 244 -5.88 2.74 -4.85
C TYR A 244 -4.70 3.68 -5.03
N TYR A 245 -4.00 3.57 -6.18
CA TYR A 245 -2.97 4.52 -6.59
C TYR A 245 -3.25 5.05 -8.00
N TYR A 246 -3.02 6.33 -8.18
CA TYR A 246 -2.94 6.96 -9.48
C TYR A 246 -1.52 7.45 -9.74
N THR A 247 -0.91 7.01 -10.83
CA THR A 247 0.45 7.40 -11.23
C THR A 247 0.40 8.46 -12.32
N PHE A 248 1.06 9.59 -12.07
CA PHE A 248 1.16 10.70 -13.01
C PHE A 248 2.30 10.44 -14.01
N SER A 249 1.97 9.89 -15.17
CA SER A 249 2.96 9.56 -16.21
C SER A 249 2.36 9.69 -17.60
N LYS A 250 2.96 10.54 -18.43
CA LYS A 250 2.57 10.64 -19.85
C LYS A 250 2.87 9.34 -20.60
N TYR A 251 3.99 8.68 -20.29
CA TYR A 251 4.35 7.39 -20.86
C TYR A 251 3.27 6.32 -20.63
N ARG A 252 2.64 6.30 -19.45
CA ARG A 252 1.62 5.31 -19.09
C ARG A 252 0.22 5.65 -19.58
N THR A 253 -0.01 6.92 -19.97
CA THR A 253 -1.34 7.36 -20.39
C THR A 253 -1.67 6.81 -21.79
N ASN A 254 -2.73 5.99 -21.90
CA ASN A 254 -3.23 5.37 -23.13
C ASN A 254 -2.13 4.64 -23.95
N ASN A 255 -1.15 4.05 -23.26
CA ASN A 255 -0.08 3.32 -23.94
C ASN A 255 -0.61 1.98 -24.46
N THR A 256 -0.71 1.84 -25.78
CA THR A 256 -1.24 0.63 -26.44
C THR A 256 -0.19 -0.47 -26.55
N ALA A 257 1.09 -0.13 -26.63
CA ALA A 257 2.19 -1.10 -26.65
C ALA A 257 2.42 -1.77 -25.29
N SER A 258 2.22 -1.01 -24.20
CA SER A 258 2.34 -1.49 -22.83
C SER A 258 1.22 -0.89 -21.99
N PRO A 259 0.03 -1.51 -21.94
CA PRO A 259 -1.09 -0.98 -21.16
C PRO A 259 -0.78 -0.96 -19.68
N PHE A 260 -0.97 0.20 -19.03
CA PHE A 260 -0.84 0.38 -17.60
C PHE A 260 -2.19 0.72 -16.96
N TYR A 261 -2.43 0.18 -15.81
CA TYR A 261 -3.65 0.42 -15.03
C TYR A 261 -3.30 0.86 -13.62
N SER A 262 -4.17 1.67 -13.05
CA SER A 262 -4.05 2.07 -11.65
C SER A 262 -4.21 0.87 -10.73
N PRO A 263 -3.27 0.64 -9.79
CA PRO A 263 -3.42 -0.37 -8.76
C PRO A 263 -4.67 -0.09 -7.90
N LEU A 264 -5.55 -1.08 -7.80
CA LEU A 264 -6.73 -1.07 -6.94
C LEU A 264 -6.79 -2.38 -6.17
N ALA A 265 -7.00 -2.30 -4.88
CA ALA A 265 -7.27 -3.45 -4.05
C ALA A 265 -8.51 -3.22 -3.18
N VAL A 266 -9.31 -4.27 -3.00
CA VAL A 266 -10.47 -4.30 -2.10
C VAL A 266 -10.45 -5.59 -1.31
N GLY A 267 -10.87 -5.57 -0.05
CA GLY A 267 -10.82 -6.77 0.77
C GLY A 267 -11.51 -6.66 2.12
N ILE A 268 -11.41 -7.75 2.85
CA ILE A 268 -11.90 -7.88 4.21
C ILE A 268 -10.72 -8.13 5.13
N GLU A 269 -10.64 -7.35 6.20
CA GLU A 269 -9.72 -7.54 7.31
C GLU A 269 -10.44 -8.29 8.42
N ILE A 270 -9.81 -9.35 8.95
CA ILE A 270 -10.33 -10.20 10.02
C ILE A 270 -9.31 -10.24 11.16
N GLU A 271 -9.71 -9.74 12.33
CA GLU A 271 -8.91 -9.74 13.54
C GLU A 271 -9.18 -11.01 14.35
N THR A 272 -8.15 -11.78 14.62
CA THR A 272 -8.17 -12.88 15.59
C THR A 272 -7.23 -12.54 16.75
N GLY A 273 -7.31 -13.26 17.87
CA GLY A 273 -6.56 -12.91 19.09
C GLY A 273 -5.03 -12.75 18.97
N GLY A 274 -4.42 -13.16 17.86
CA GLY A 274 -2.97 -13.03 17.65
C GLY A 274 -2.57 -12.77 16.20
N HIS A 275 -3.51 -12.86 15.26
CA HIS A 275 -3.25 -12.63 13.84
C HIS A 275 -4.25 -11.62 13.26
N VAL A 276 -3.83 -10.96 12.19
CA VAL A 276 -4.72 -10.19 11.32
C VAL A 276 -4.62 -10.81 9.93
N PHE A 277 -5.78 -11.16 9.38
CA PHE A 277 -5.93 -11.72 8.05
C PHE A 277 -6.59 -10.70 7.14
N HIS A 278 -6.05 -10.54 5.92
CA HIS A 278 -6.74 -9.86 4.85
C HIS A 278 -7.01 -10.87 3.74
N ILE A 279 -8.27 -10.96 3.31
CA ILE A 279 -8.66 -11.66 2.08
C ILE A 279 -9.04 -10.55 1.10
N ASN A 280 -8.41 -10.52 -0.06
CA ASN A 280 -8.52 -9.37 -0.95
C ASN A 280 -8.48 -9.76 -2.43
N TYR A 281 -8.92 -8.80 -3.25
CA TYR A 281 -8.77 -8.79 -4.69
C TYR A 281 -7.95 -7.58 -5.10
N THR A 282 -7.03 -7.74 -6.03
CA THR A 282 -6.24 -6.65 -6.59
C THR A 282 -5.86 -6.96 -8.03
N ASN A 283 -5.76 -5.92 -8.88
CA ASN A 283 -5.20 -6.08 -10.22
C ASN A 283 -3.67 -6.04 -10.22
N SER A 284 -3.03 -5.77 -9.08
CA SER A 284 -1.57 -5.76 -8.97
C SER A 284 -1.04 -7.17 -8.73
N ALA A 285 -0.07 -7.58 -9.53
CA ALA A 285 0.70 -8.80 -9.28
C ALA A 285 1.73 -8.58 -8.17
N GLY A 286 2.48 -7.47 -8.23
CA GLY A 286 3.49 -7.11 -7.23
C GLY A 286 2.91 -6.73 -5.86
N ILE A 287 3.73 -6.88 -4.82
CA ILE A 287 3.31 -6.68 -3.42
C ILE A 287 3.93 -5.42 -2.80
N ILE A 288 5.11 -5.00 -3.23
CA ILE A 288 5.78 -3.79 -2.73
C ILE A 288 5.60 -2.62 -3.68
N GLU A 289 5.66 -1.42 -3.13
CA GLU A 289 5.43 -0.16 -3.81
C GLU A 289 6.33 0.00 -5.03
N ASN A 290 7.59 -0.37 -4.92
CA ASN A 290 8.59 -0.34 -6.00
C ASN A 290 8.22 -1.24 -7.18
N ASN A 291 7.33 -2.21 -6.99
CA ASN A 291 6.89 -3.12 -8.03
C ASN A 291 5.48 -2.81 -8.52
N TYR A 292 4.47 -2.74 -7.64
CA TYR A 292 3.09 -2.64 -8.12
C TYR A 292 2.73 -1.26 -8.66
N ILE A 293 3.26 -0.16 -8.11
CA ILE A 293 2.93 1.19 -8.60
C ILE A 293 3.40 1.40 -10.05
N PRO A 294 4.66 1.06 -10.42
CA PRO A 294 5.14 1.28 -11.78
C PRO A 294 4.69 0.20 -12.78
N ASN A 295 4.30 -1.00 -12.34
CA ASN A 295 4.20 -2.17 -13.21
C ASN A 295 2.83 -2.87 -13.18
N THR A 296 1.74 -2.23 -12.74
CA THR A 296 0.41 -2.83 -12.82
C THR A 296 -0.12 -2.75 -14.25
N THR A 297 -0.20 -3.90 -14.92
CA THR A 297 -0.60 -4.05 -16.32
C THR A 297 -1.93 -4.77 -16.50
N ASP A 298 -2.52 -5.26 -15.42
CA ASP A 298 -3.78 -5.99 -15.45
C ASP A 298 -4.99 -5.08 -15.21
N SER A 299 -6.04 -5.28 -16.03
CA SER A 299 -7.28 -4.49 -15.97
C SER A 299 -8.34 -5.19 -15.14
N TRP A 300 -8.96 -4.47 -14.21
CA TRP A 300 -10.15 -4.94 -13.51
C TRP A 300 -11.29 -5.29 -14.47
N LEU A 301 -11.52 -4.47 -15.51
CA LEU A 301 -12.62 -4.65 -16.45
C LEU A 301 -12.42 -5.88 -17.37
N LYS A 302 -11.18 -6.36 -17.53
CA LYS A 302 -10.86 -7.56 -18.31
C LYS A 302 -10.65 -8.81 -17.43
N GLY A 303 -11.04 -8.75 -16.15
CA GLY A 303 -10.86 -9.87 -15.23
C GLY A 303 -9.41 -10.09 -14.76
N GLY A 304 -8.55 -9.08 -14.91
CA GLY A 304 -7.15 -9.13 -14.49
C GLY A 304 -6.94 -9.00 -12.97
N TYR A 305 -8.02 -9.06 -12.18
CA TYR A 305 -7.89 -9.09 -10.73
C TYR A 305 -7.54 -10.49 -10.23
N LYS A 306 -6.87 -10.52 -9.11
CA LYS A 306 -6.27 -11.69 -8.48
C LYS A 306 -6.77 -11.84 -7.06
N TRP A 307 -6.98 -13.06 -6.64
CA TRP A 307 -7.08 -13.38 -5.22
C TRP A 307 -5.78 -13.04 -4.51
N GLY A 308 -5.88 -12.62 -3.27
CA GLY A 308 -4.74 -12.45 -2.40
C GLY A 308 -5.11 -12.59 -0.94
N PHE A 309 -4.12 -12.91 -0.14
CA PHE A 309 -4.23 -12.83 1.31
C PHE A 309 -2.97 -12.20 1.91
N ASN A 310 -3.14 -11.52 3.03
CA ASN A 310 -2.05 -11.10 3.88
C ASN A 310 -2.31 -11.70 5.27
N ILE A 311 -1.28 -12.26 5.88
CA ILE A 311 -1.32 -12.75 7.26
C ILE A 311 -0.22 -12.00 8.01
N SER A 312 -0.60 -11.34 9.09
CA SER A 312 0.31 -10.59 9.96
C SER A 312 0.18 -11.09 11.39
N ARG A 313 1.34 -11.29 12.04
CA ARG A 313 1.44 -11.64 13.45
C ARG A 313 2.55 -10.88 14.14
N VAL A 314 2.21 -10.23 15.23
CA VAL A 314 3.17 -9.50 16.06
C VAL A 314 3.71 -10.41 17.17
N PHE A 315 5.03 -10.49 17.26
CA PHE A 315 5.77 -11.22 18.28
C PHE A 315 6.49 -10.24 19.21
N ASN A 316 6.48 -10.51 20.50
CA ASN A 316 7.33 -9.79 21.47
C ASN A 316 8.75 -10.38 21.41
N ILE A 317 9.74 -9.52 21.08
CA ILE A 317 11.16 -9.88 21.01
C ILE A 317 11.98 -9.25 22.15
N GLY A 318 11.33 -8.47 23.02
CA GLY A 318 11.96 -7.94 24.23
C GLY A 318 12.22 -9.06 25.24
N ARG A 319 13.38 -9.01 25.94
CA ARG A 319 13.63 -9.91 27.07
C ARG A 319 12.52 -9.75 28.11
N LYS A 320 11.86 -10.84 28.50
CA LYS A 320 11.06 -10.83 29.73
C LYS A 320 12.03 -10.45 30.86
N LYS A 321 11.72 -9.38 31.61
CA LYS A 321 12.36 -9.21 32.91
C LYS A 321 11.98 -10.44 33.74
N ALA A 322 12.98 -11.21 34.18
CA ALA A 322 12.81 -12.30 35.11
C ALA A 322 12.28 -11.77 36.45
#